data_2cabdcec1aef133b8e7be2613649a058
#
_entry.id   2cabdcec1aef133b8e7be2613649a058
#
_cell.length_a   1.000
_cell.length_b   1.000
_cell.length_c   1.000
_cell.angle_alpha   90.00
_cell.angle_beta   90.00
_cell.angle_gamma   90.00
#
_symmetry.space_group_name_H-M   'P 1'
#
loop_
_entity.id
_entity.type
_entity.pdbx_description
1 polymer ?
#
loop_
_entity_poly.entity_id
_entity_poly.type
_entity_poly.pdbx_seq_one_letter_code
_entity_poly.pdbx_strand_id
1 'polypeptide(L)'
;MAGIVVAIDGPSGSGKSSTSKAIAIRANWNYLDTGALYRAATWIALNKGVSEGWEIIAAIKEQPISFSSDPKNPKIICGEIDVTDEIRGARVTDNVSRISQIAELRSYLVDMQQTIISKSENGIVVEGRDIGTVVAPDADLKVFLYADLQARTLRRESEEINADKSNDVAQSLSNRDHLDSTRKISPLRPAEDALELDSTELDLDEVVDLIWEWLTRKSLLGLPKVAVIGRPNVGKSTLVNRIIGRREA
;
A
#
# COMPACT_ATOMS: atom_id res chain seq x y z
N MET A 1 -13.85 -14.58 12.10
CA MET A 1 -12.57 -14.01 12.61
C MET A 1 -12.20 -12.90 11.64
N ALA A 2 -11.68 -11.78 12.11
CA ALA A 2 -11.16 -10.74 11.22
C ALA A 2 -10.02 -11.34 10.38
N GLY A 3 -9.94 -10.98 9.12
CA GLY A 3 -8.84 -11.42 8.26
C GLY A 3 -7.51 -10.77 8.65
N ILE A 4 -6.40 -11.33 8.15
CA ILE A 4 -5.05 -10.80 8.37
C ILE A 4 -4.93 -9.40 7.74
N VAL A 5 -4.40 -8.43 8.46
CA VAL A 5 -4.15 -7.08 7.98
C VAL A 5 -2.66 -6.80 7.86
N VAL A 6 -2.20 -6.50 6.66
CA VAL A 6 -0.82 -6.06 6.38
C VAL A 6 -0.83 -4.59 6.00
N ALA A 7 -0.14 -3.78 6.78
CA ALA A 7 0.06 -2.35 6.53
C ALA A 7 1.41 -2.11 5.85
N ILE A 8 1.41 -1.45 4.69
CA ILE A 8 2.65 -1.07 3.98
C ILE A 8 2.69 0.43 3.80
N ASP A 9 3.50 1.10 4.59
CA ASP A 9 3.72 2.54 4.55
C ASP A 9 5.08 2.89 3.91
N GLY A 10 5.25 4.13 3.52
CA GLY A 10 6.52 4.64 3.02
C GLY A 10 6.38 5.79 2.03
N PRO A 11 7.49 6.41 1.59
CA PRO A 11 7.50 7.57 0.71
C PRO A 11 7.02 7.25 -0.72
N SER A 12 6.83 8.27 -1.54
CA SER A 12 6.41 8.12 -2.94
C SER A 12 7.51 7.43 -3.76
N GLY A 13 7.14 6.49 -4.64
CA GLY A 13 8.11 5.78 -5.50
C GLY A 13 8.92 4.67 -4.80
N SER A 14 8.64 4.33 -3.52
CA SER A 14 9.36 3.26 -2.82
C SER A 14 8.95 1.83 -3.22
N GLY A 15 8.06 1.66 -4.20
CA GLY A 15 7.62 0.33 -4.65
C GLY A 15 6.43 -0.26 -3.90
N LYS A 16 5.79 0.49 -2.97
CA LYS A 16 4.66 -0.02 -2.16
C LYS A 16 3.56 -0.66 -2.98
N SER A 17 3.09 0.01 -4.03
CA SER A 17 1.93 -0.47 -4.80
C SER A 17 2.21 -1.80 -5.49
N SER A 18 3.39 -1.94 -6.10
CA SER A 18 3.81 -3.19 -6.73
C SER A 18 3.97 -4.30 -5.69
N THR A 19 4.65 -4.01 -4.58
CA THR A 19 4.85 -4.94 -3.46
C THR A 19 3.53 -5.37 -2.83
N SER A 20 2.65 -4.41 -2.51
CA SER A 20 1.35 -4.69 -1.88
C SER A 20 0.46 -5.57 -2.75
N LYS A 21 0.41 -5.27 -4.07
CA LYS A 21 -0.33 -6.10 -5.03
C LYS A 21 0.25 -7.51 -5.13
N ALA A 22 1.57 -7.63 -5.25
CA ALA A 22 2.23 -8.93 -5.37
C ALA A 22 1.97 -9.81 -4.14
N ILE A 23 2.04 -9.24 -2.92
CA ILE A 23 1.72 -9.96 -1.69
C ILE A 23 0.24 -10.35 -1.65
N ALA A 24 -0.67 -9.43 -1.99
CA ALA A 24 -2.11 -9.70 -2.01
C ALA A 24 -2.47 -10.82 -3.01
N ILE A 25 -1.85 -10.81 -4.21
CA ILE A 25 -2.01 -11.87 -5.20
C ILE A 25 -1.49 -13.22 -4.67
N ARG A 26 -0.27 -13.23 -4.09
CA ARG A 26 0.37 -14.45 -3.56
C ARG A 26 -0.41 -15.06 -2.41
N ALA A 27 -1.01 -14.21 -1.55
CA ALA A 27 -1.81 -14.63 -0.40
C ALA A 27 -3.29 -14.91 -0.75
N ASN A 28 -3.75 -14.54 -1.94
CA ASN A 28 -5.16 -14.50 -2.32
C ASN A 28 -5.99 -13.63 -1.36
N TRP A 29 -5.46 -12.44 -1.04
CA TRP A 29 -6.08 -11.44 -0.17
C TRP A 29 -6.57 -10.23 -0.94
N ASN A 30 -7.39 -9.43 -0.29
CA ASN A 30 -7.80 -8.12 -0.77
C ASN A 30 -6.64 -7.13 -0.80
N TYR A 31 -6.78 -6.08 -1.60
CA TYR A 31 -5.83 -4.99 -1.73
C TYR A 31 -6.53 -3.63 -1.61
N LEU A 32 -5.93 -2.69 -0.89
CA LEU A 32 -6.42 -1.32 -0.75
C LEU A 32 -5.29 -0.31 -0.95
N ASP A 33 -5.36 0.47 -2.03
CA ASP A 33 -4.57 1.68 -2.25
C ASP A 33 -5.30 2.88 -1.62
N THR A 34 -4.91 3.26 -0.40
CA THR A 34 -5.54 4.41 0.27
C THR A 34 -5.22 5.72 -0.42
N GLY A 35 -4.06 5.83 -1.06
CA GLY A 35 -3.69 6.98 -1.88
C GLY A 35 -4.66 7.20 -3.04
N ALA A 36 -5.20 6.13 -3.63
CA ALA A 36 -6.20 6.22 -4.68
C ALA A 36 -7.52 6.83 -4.17
N LEU A 37 -7.92 6.56 -2.93
CA LEU A 37 -9.11 7.18 -2.33
C LEU A 37 -8.93 8.70 -2.14
N TYR A 38 -7.75 9.14 -1.66
CA TYR A 38 -7.43 10.58 -1.57
C TYR A 38 -7.38 11.24 -2.95
N ARG A 39 -6.87 10.56 -3.96
CA ARG A 39 -6.86 11.03 -5.35
C ARG A 39 -8.27 11.12 -5.93
N ALA A 40 -9.14 10.15 -5.66
CA ALA A 40 -10.54 10.19 -6.06
C ALA A 40 -11.29 11.38 -5.40
N ALA A 41 -11.10 11.60 -4.11
CA ALA A 41 -11.64 12.77 -3.41
C ALA A 41 -11.12 14.08 -4.02
N THR A 42 -9.84 14.12 -4.40
CA THR A 42 -9.23 15.27 -5.09
C THR A 42 -9.85 15.49 -6.48
N TRP A 43 -10.04 14.41 -7.24
CA TRP A 43 -10.70 14.47 -8.56
C TRP A 43 -12.12 15.02 -8.45
N ILE A 44 -12.91 14.55 -7.48
CA ILE A 44 -14.27 15.07 -7.22
C ILE A 44 -14.21 16.56 -6.87
N ALA A 45 -13.32 16.94 -5.92
CA ALA A 45 -13.17 18.34 -5.49
C ALA A 45 -12.85 19.27 -6.66
N LEU A 46 -11.90 18.88 -7.52
CA LEU A 46 -11.51 19.67 -8.70
C LEU A 46 -12.61 19.76 -9.75
N ASN A 47 -13.40 18.72 -9.96
CA ASN A 47 -14.49 18.72 -10.92
C ASN A 47 -15.72 19.49 -10.44
N LYS A 48 -15.98 19.49 -9.13
CA LYS A 48 -17.06 20.27 -8.51
C LYS A 48 -16.65 21.72 -8.19
N GLY A 49 -15.35 22.04 -8.23
CA GLY A 49 -14.84 23.38 -7.91
C GLY A 49 -14.95 23.71 -6.41
N VAL A 50 -14.86 22.70 -5.54
CA VAL A 50 -14.95 22.83 -4.07
C VAL A 50 -13.59 22.64 -3.42
N SER A 51 -13.37 23.27 -2.25
CA SER A 51 -12.06 23.24 -1.57
C SER A 51 -12.15 23.02 -0.06
N GLU A 52 -13.29 23.29 0.55
CA GLU A 52 -13.49 23.09 1.98
C GLU A 52 -13.82 21.62 2.29
N GLY A 53 -13.37 21.12 3.45
CA GLY A 53 -13.52 19.70 3.82
C GLY A 53 -14.96 19.22 3.79
N TRP A 54 -15.88 20.00 4.35
CA TRP A 54 -17.31 19.66 4.37
C TRP A 54 -17.95 19.66 2.98
N GLU A 55 -17.51 20.55 2.06
CA GLU A 55 -18.00 20.58 0.67
C GLU A 55 -17.54 19.34 -0.11
N ILE A 56 -16.25 18.97 0.06
CA ILE A 56 -15.70 17.79 -0.57
C ILE A 56 -16.42 16.52 -0.07
N ILE A 57 -16.67 16.41 1.24
CA ILE A 57 -17.41 15.29 1.81
C ILE A 57 -18.85 15.24 1.28
N ALA A 58 -19.52 16.39 1.15
CA ALA A 58 -20.85 16.47 0.56
C ALA A 58 -20.83 16.00 -0.91
N ALA A 59 -19.85 16.45 -1.69
CA ALA A 59 -19.66 16.01 -3.08
C ALA A 59 -19.36 14.50 -3.21
N ILE A 60 -18.59 13.93 -2.28
CA ILE A 60 -18.36 12.47 -2.21
C ILE A 60 -19.65 11.72 -1.91
N LYS A 61 -20.53 12.25 -1.05
CA LYS A 61 -21.84 11.62 -0.75
C LYS A 61 -22.79 11.65 -1.94
N GLU A 62 -22.74 12.71 -2.76
CA GLU A 62 -23.50 12.80 -4.02
C GLU A 62 -22.93 11.87 -5.11
N GLN A 63 -21.61 11.72 -5.14
CA GLN A 63 -20.89 10.91 -6.12
C GLN A 63 -19.96 9.91 -5.38
N PRO A 64 -20.52 8.82 -4.85
CA PRO A 64 -19.80 7.92 -3.95
C PRO A 64 -18.55 7.32 -4.60
N ILE A 65 -17.47 7.26 -3.81
CA ILE A 65 -16.24 6.56 -4.20
C ILE A 65 -16.44 5.07 -3.93
N SER A 66 -16.31 4.26 -4.95
CA SER A 66 -16.21 2.80 -4.86
C SER A 66 -14.92 2.31 -5.50
N PHE A 67 -14.46 1.12 -5.11
CA PHE A 67 -13.19 0.58 -5.57
C PHE A 67 -13.28 -0.95 -5.69
N SER A 68 -12.41 -1.51 -6.52
CA SER A 68 -12.17 -2.96 -6.56
C SER A 68 -11.04 -3.33 -5.60
N SER A 69 -11.28 -4.29 -4.73
CA SER A 69 -10.26 -4.87 -3.84
C SER A 69 -9.44 -5.99 -4.51
N ASP A 70 -9.71 -6.30 -5.77
CA ASP A 70 -8.94 -7.28 -6.54
C ASP A 70 -7.55 -6.69 -6.89
N PRO A 71 -6.44 -7.26 -6.38
CA PRO A 71 -5.11 -6.76 -6.67
C PRO A 71 -4.71 -6.88 -8.15
N LYS A 72 -5.37 -7.76 -8.91
CA LYS A 72 -5.10 -7.97 -10.35
C LYS A 72 -5.79 -6.93 -11.23
N ASN A 73 -6.91 -6.37 -10.74
CA ASN A 73 -7.70 -5.39 -11.49
C ASN A 73 -8.23 -4.30 -10.55
N PRO A 74 -7.34 -3.48 -9.95
CA PRO A 74 -7.75 -2.40 -9.07
C PRO A 74 -8.47 -1.32 -9.88
N LYS A 75 -9.66 -0.94 -9.44
CA LYS A 75 -10.47 0.12 -10.07
C LYS A 75 -10.94 1.11 -9.03
N ILE A 76 -11.07 2.37 -9.46
CA ILE A 76 -11.69 3.44 -8.68
C ILE A 76 -12.82 4.04 -9.51
N ILE A 77 -14.00 4.07 -8.91
CA ILE A 77 -15.21 4.58 -9.54
C ILE A 77 -15.78 5.70 -8.66
N CYS A 78 -16.08 6.85 -9.26
CA CYS A 78 -16.77 7.96 -8.61
C CYS A 78 -18.18 8.08 -9.19
N GLY A 79 -19.19 7.72 -8.39
CA GLY A 79 -20.55 7.53 -8.91
C GLY A 79 -20.60 6.41 -9.95
N GLU A 80 -20.79 6.77 -11.21
CA GLU A 80 -20.81 5.84 -12.35
C GLU A 80 -19.57 5.94 -13.25
N ILE A 81 -18.62 6.83 -12.91
CA ILE A 81 -17.45 7.14 -13.75
C ILE A 81 -16.24 6.34 -13.25
N ASP A 82 -15.65 5.51 -14.11
CA ASP A 82 -14.34 4.90 -13.87
C ASP A 82 -13.26 5.98 -14.02
N VAL A 83 -12.60 6.30 -12.92
CA VAL A 83 -11.57 7.35 -12.84
C VAL A 83 -10.17 6.79 -12.56
N THR A 84 -9.99 5.48 -12.74
CA THR A 84 -8.76 4.74 -12.38
C THR A 84 -7.50 5.37 -12.96
N ASP A 85 -7.53 5.77 -14.21
CA ASP A 85 -6.41 6.43 -14.89
C ASP A 85 -6.37 7.93 -14.62
N GLU A 86 -7.53 8.59 -14.62
CA GLU A 86 -7.63 10.04 -14.46
C GLU A 86 -7.10 10.53 -13.10
N ILE A 87 -7.31 9.77 -12.04
CA ILE A 87 -6.80 10.13 -10.71
C ILE A 87 -5.27 10.10 -10.62
N ARG A 88 -4.57 9.54 -11.61
CA ARG A 88 -3.11 9.50 -11.69
C ARG A 88 -2.54 10.62 -12.58
N GLY A 89 -3.39 11.35 -13.28
CA GLY A 89 -3.01 12.48 -14.13
C GLY A 89 -2.42 13.66 -13.33
N ALA A 90 -1.71 14.56 -14.02
CA ALA A 90 -1.01 15.70 -13.44
C ALA A 90 -1.94 16.59 -12.59
N ARG A 91 -3.13 16.92 -13.10
CA ARG A 91 -4.11 17.77 -12.40
C ARG A 91 -4.44 17.29 -10.99
N VAL A 92 -4.62 15.98 -10.80
CA VAL A 92 -4.87 15.38 -9.48
C VAL A 92 -3.59 15.27 -8.68
N THR A 93 -2.50 14.88 -9.32
CA THR A 93 -1.19 14.71 -8.68
C THR A 93 -0.69 16.01 -8.03
N ASP A 94 -0.87 17.15 -8.68
CA ASP A 94 -0.44 18.46 -8.18
C ASP A 94 -1.29 18.98 -7.01
N ASN A 95 -2.51 18.47 -6.86
CA ASN A 95 -3.45 18.94 -5.83
C ASN A 95 -3.64 17.97 -4.65
N VAL A 96 -3.35 16.68 -4.83
CA VAL A 96 -3.66 15.66 -3.81
C VAL A 96 -2.97 15.90 -2.48
N SER A 97 -1.71 16.37 -2.48
CA SER A 97 -0.99 16.64 -1.23
C SER A 97 -1.63 17.74 -0.40
N ARG A 98 -2.16 18.78 -1.04
CA ARG A 98 -2.89 19.87 -0.38
C ARG A 98 -4.23 19.39 0.16
N ILE A 99 -5.02 18.70 -0.64
CA ILE A 99 -6.36 18.23 -0.27
C ILE A 99 -6.28 17.15 0.82
N SER A 100 -5.28 16.28 0.77
CA SER A 100 -5.09 15.25 1.79
C SER A 100 -4.70 15.78 3.18
N GLN A 101 -4.38 17.07 3.33
CA GLN A 101 -4.10 17.69 4.63
C GLN A 101 -5.37 18.18 5.35
N ILE A 102 -6.51 18.24 4.67
CA ILE A 102 -7.78 18.70 5.24
C ILE A 102 -8.25 17.69 6.31
N ALA A 103 -8.29 18.14 7.56
CA ALA A 103 -8.54 17.28 8.72
C ALA A 103 -9.87 16.52 8.64
N GLU A 104 -10.95 17.21 8.29
CA GLU A 104 -12.31 16.64 8.17
C GLU A 104 -12.37 15.56 7.09
N LEU A 105 -11.77 15.84 5.92
CA LEU A 105 -11.69 14.87 4.83
C LEU A 105 -10.88 13.64 5.22
N ARG A 106 -9.76 13.84 5.95
CA ARG A 106 -8.97 12.73 6.46
C ARG A 106 -9.78 11.83 7.37
N SER A 107 -10.48 12.41 8.37
CA SER A 107 -11.32 11.64 9.28
C SER A 107 -12.34 10.81 8.50
N TYR A 108 -13.05 11.43 7.56
CA TYR A 108 -14.04 10.76 6.72
C TYR A 108 -13.44 9.59 5.91
N LEU A 109 -12.28 9.80 5.29
CA LEU A 109 -11.62 8.76 4.49
C LEU A 109 -10.99 7.66 5.36
N VAL A 110 -10.47 7.98 6.56
CA VAL A 110 -9.97 6.98 7.52
C VAL A 110 -11.11 6.07 7.97
N ASP A 111 -12.28 6.61 8.33
CA ASP A 111 -13.46 5.82 8.70
C ASP A 111 -13.90 4.88 7.57
N MET A 112 -13.85 5.38 6.32
CA MET A 112 -14.13 4.56 5.14
C MET A 112 -13.12 3.42 5.01
N GLN A 113 -11.81 3.69 5.14
CA GLN A 113 -10.74 2.70 5.04
C GLN A 113 -10.87 1.64 6.14
N GLN A 114 -11.14 2.03 7.37
CA GLN A 114 -11.35 1.11 8.50
C GLN A 114 -12.57 0.21 8.27
N THR A 115 -13.65 0.77 7.70
CA THR A 115 -14.83 -0.02 7.31
C THR A 115 -14.49 -1.06 6.25
N ILE A 116 -13.64 -0.73 5.28
CA ILE A 116 -13.18 -1.66 4.25
C ILE A 116 -12.34 -2.79 4.86
N ILE A 117 -11.38 -2.43 5.71
CA ILE A 117 -10.50 -3.38 6.38
C ILE A 117 -11.31 -4.35 7.22
N SER A 118 -12.27 -3.87 8.01
CA SER A 118 -13.10 -4.71 8.90
C SER A 118 -13.97 -5.73 8.15
N LYS A 119 -14.30 -5.47 6.88
CA LYS A 119 -15.09 -6.37 6.03
C LYS A 119 -14.24 -7.39 5.27
N SER A 120 -12.92 -7.35 5.38
CA SER A 120 -12.02 -8.25 4.66
C SER A 120 -11.78 -9.53 5.45
N GLU A 121 -12.60 -10.56 5.18
CA GLU A 121 -12.62 -11.81 5.96
C GLU A 121 -11.37 -12.68 5.76
N ASN A 122 -10.82 -12.73 4.55
CA ASN A 122 -9.67 -13.61 4.22
C ASN A 122 -8.31 -12.96 4.51
N GLY A 123 -8.26 -11.63 4.52
CA GLY A 123 -7.07 -10.82 4.69
C GLY A 123 -7.01 -9.68 3.69
N ILE A 124 -6.20 -8.68 4.01
CA ILE A 124 -6.03 -7.48 3.20
C ILE A 124 -4.63 -6.91 3.33
N VAL A 125 -4.07 -6.47 2.20
CA VAL A 125 -2.87 -5.63 2.17
C VAL A 125 -3.30 -4.20 1.90
N VAL A 126 -2.94 -3.31 2.81
CA VAL A 126 -3.29 -1.88 2.77
C VAL A 126 -2.02 -1.07 2.60
N GLU A 127 -1.96 -0.22 1.60
CA GLU A 127 -0.83 0.67 1.39
C GLU A 127 -1.19 2.15 1.58
N GLY A 128 -0.20 2.92 2.08
CA GLY A 128 -0.38 4.35 2.28
C GLY A 128 0.83 5.09 2.82
N ARG A 129 0.56 5.97 3.81
CA ARG A 129 1.54 6.82 4.49
C ARG A 129 1.46 6.73 6.00
N ASP A 130 0.32 6.34 6.51
CA ASP A 130 -0.05 6.35 7.91
C ASP A 130 -0.95 5.15 8.28
N ILE A 131 -0.81 4.06 7.52
CA ILE A 131 -1.65 2.88 7.72
C ILE A 131 -1.33 2.26 9.08
N GLY A 132 -0.07 1.95 9.35
CA GLY A 132 0.35 1.33 10.60
C GLY A 132 0.30 2.24 11.82
N THR A 133 0.15 3.57 11.62
CA THR A 133 0.08 4.53 12.73
C THR A 133 -1.33 5.03 13.03
N VAL A 134 -2.23 5.08 12.04
CA VAL A 134 -3.55 5.70 12.16
C VAL A 134 -4.69 4.82 11.65
N VAL A 135 -4.56 4.29 10.43
CA VAL A 135 -5.67 3.56 9.78
C VAL A 135 -5.86 2.18 10.37
N ALA A 136 -4.78 1.44 10.54
CA ALA A 136 -4.76 0.09 11.11
C ALA A 136 -3.61 -0.05 12.13
N PRO A 137 -3.70 0.64 13.29
CA PRO A 137 -2.65 0.60 14.30
C PRO A 137 -2.47 -0.79 14.90
N ASP A 138 -3.47 -1.66 14.79
CA ASP A 138 -3.44 -3.05 15.26
C ASP A 138 -3.19 -4.06 14.12
N ALA A 139 -2.63 -3.61 12.97
CA ALA A 139 -2.31 -4.50 11.85
C ALA A 139 -1.37 -5.62 12.27
N ASP A 140 -1.62 -6.85 11.77
CA ASP A 140 -0.85 -8.05 12.11
C ASP A 140 0.61 -7.97 11.67
N LEU A 141 0.87 -7.28 10.55
CA LEU A 141 2.21 -6.95 10.07
C LEU A 141 2.23 -5.50 9.58
N LYS A 142 3.22 -4.74 10.05
CA LYS A 142 3.48 -3.38 9.59
C LYS A 142 4.86 -3.32 8.96
N VAL A 143 4.91 -2.78 7.75
CA VAL A 143 6.16 -2.59 6.97
C VAL A 143 6.27 -1.14 6.59
N PHE A 144 7.43 -0.55 6.85
CA PHE A 144 7.80 0.76 6.33
C PHE A 144 8.81 0.56 5.21
N LEU A 145 8.32 0.65 3.97
CA LEU A 145 9.11 0.42 2.75
C LEU A 145 9.68 1.74 2.25
N TYR A 146 11.00 1.88 2.23
CA TYR A 146 11.67 3.07 1.74
C TYR A 146 12.78 2.74 0.73
N ALA A 147 13.23 3.72 0.00
CA ALA A 147 14.40 3.66 -0.87
C ALA A 147 14.98 5.07 -0.99
N ASP A 148 16.22 5.19 -1.41
CA ASP A 148 16.83 6.49 -1.67
C ASP A 148 16.10 7.26 -2.80
N LEU A 149 16.33 8.56 -2.87
CA LEU A 149 15.62 9.42 -3.83
C LEU A 149 15.97 9.05 -5.28
N GLN A 150 17.21 8.65 -5.54
CA GLN A 150 17.68 8.31 -6.88
C GLN A 150 16.98 7.04 -7.40
N ALA A 151 16.94 5.97 -6.60
CA ALA A 151 16.24 4.73 -6.96
C ALA A 151 14.75 5.00 -7.20
N ARG A 152 14.10 5.80 -6.35
CA ARG A 152 12.68 6.17 -6.50
C ARG A 152 12.41 7.01 -7.75
N THR A 153 13.32 7.90 -8.10
CA THR A 153 13.24 8.71 -9.33
C THR A 153 13.31 7.82 -10.56
N LEU A 154 14.30 6.92 -10.62
CA LEU A 154 14.46 5.98 -11.74
C LEU A 154 13.24 5.06 -11.91
N ARG A 155 12.67 4.56 -10.81
CA ARG A 155 11.43 3.75 -10.83
C ARG A 155 10.26 4.55 -11.40
N ARG A 156 10.12 5.81 -10.98
CA ARG A 156 9.02 6.66 -11.44
C ARG A 156 9.15 7.04 -12.92
N GLU A 157 10.37 7.30 -13.39
CA GLU A 157 10.66 7.56 -14.79
C GLU A 157 10.34 6.36 -15.69
N SER A 158 10.62 5.15 -15.22
CA SER A 158 10.30 3.92 -15.95
C SER A 158 8.79 3.65 -16.05
N GLU A 159 7.99 4.16 -15.11
CA GLU A 159 6.52 4.09 -15.15
C GLU A 159 5.89 5.12 -16.11
N GLU A 160 6.56 6.24 -16.35
CA GLU A 160 6.07 7.35 -17.19
C GLU A 160 6.72 7.28 -18.59
N ILE A 161 6.05 6.63 -19.55
CA ILE A 161 6.53 6.38 -20.93
C ILE A 161 6.93 7.66 -21.72
N ASN A 162 6.68 8.86 -21.18
CA ASN A 162 6.94 10.16 -21.82
C ASN A 162 7.73 11.16 -20.95
N ALA A 163 8.52 10.71 -19.98
CA ALA A 163 9.22 11.61 -19.07
C ALA A 163 10.52 12.19 -19.68
N ASP A 164 10.39 13.32 -20.34
CA ASP A 164 11.54 14.14 -20.80
C ASP A 164 12.14 15.04 -19.66
N LYS A 165 11.83 14.73 -18.36
CA LYS A 165 12.09 15.67 -17.24
C LYS A 165 12.49 14.99 -15.93
N SER A 166 13.64 14.30 -15.89
CA SER A 166 14.14 13.64 -14.68
C SER A 166 14.29 14.57 -13.45
N ASN A 167 14.72 15.80 -13.66
CA ASN A 167 14.85 16.78 -12.57
C ASN A 167 13.50 17.19 -11.97
N ASP A 168 12.45 17.26 -12.78
CA ASP A 168 11.08 17.58 -12.33
C ASP A 168 10.49 16.43 -11.50
N VAL A 169 10.81 15.17 -11.84
CA VAL A 169 10.34 13.97 -11.10
C VAL A 169 10.97 13.91 -9.72
N ALA A 170 12.30 14.05 -9.60
CA ALA A 170 13.00 14.05 -8.32
C ALA A 170 12.49 15.16 -7.40
N GLN A 171 12.33 16.38 -7.92
CA GLN A 171 11.80 17.52 -7.16
C GLN A 171 10.36 17.28 -6.71
N SER A 172 9.51 16.72 -7.58
CA SER A 172 8.12 16.38 -7.26
C SER A 172 8.05 15.34 -6.14
N LEU A 173 8.86 14.27 -6.19
CA LEU A 173 8.95 13.25 -5.15
C LEU A 173 9.40 13.86 -3.82
N SER A 174 10.48 14.67 -3.83
CA SER A 174 11.02 15.33 -2.64
C SER A 174 9.99 16.27 -1.99
N ASN A 175 9.30 17.08 -2.78
CA ASN A 175 8.26 17.99 -2.30
C ASN A 175 7.09 17.23 -1.65
N ARG A 176 6.67 16.12 -2.26
CA ARG A 176 5.58 15.28 -1.71
C ARG A 176 6.01 14.63 -0.40
N ASP A 177 7.21 14.06 -0.33
CA ASP A 177 7.72 13.45 0.88
C ASP A 177 7.85 14.48 2.01
N HIS A 178 8.30 15.70 1.69
CA HIS A 178 8.35 16.79 2.65
C HIS A 178 6.95 17.16 3.17
N LEU A 179 5.97 17.32 2.28
CA LEU A 179 4.59 17.62 2.68
C LEU A 179 3.96 16.46 3.49
N ASP A 180 4.22 15.20 3.12
CA ASP A 180 3.69 14.03 3.82
C ASP A 180 4.34 13.87 5.22
N SER A 181 5.64 14.14 5.38
CA SER A 181 6.35 13.99 6.65
C SER A 181 6.14 15.17 7.61
N THR A 182 5.89 16.38 7.09
CA THR A 182 5.73 17.59 7.91
C THR A 182 4.28 17.96 8.22
N ARG A 183 3.32 17.23 7.68
CA ARG A 183 1.89 17.50 7.95
C ARG A 183 1.58 17.33 9.44
N LYS A 184 0.71 18.21 9.96
CA LYS A 184 0.36 18.24 11.39
C LYS A 184 -0.45 17.01 11.83
N ILE A 185 -1.24 16.45 10.91
CA ILE A 185 -2.14 15.31 11.16
C ILE A 185 -1.61 14.11 10.39
N SER A 186 -1.38 13.00 11.06
CA SER A 186 -0.92 11.73 10.49
C SER A 186 0.34 11.89 9.61
N PRO A 187 1.46 12.39 10.12
CA PRO A 187 2.69 12.52 9.33
C PRO A 187 3.19 11.16 8.85
N LEU A 188 3.83 11.15 7.69
CA LEU A 188 4.55 9.98 7.20
C LEU A 188 5.71 9.65 8.15
N ARG A 189 5.60 8.55 8.85
CA ARG A 189 6.64 7.98 9.73
C ARG A 189 6.40 6.49 9.94
N PRO A 190 7.44 5.70 10.23
CA PRO A 190 7.24 4.32 10.62
C PRO A 190 6.43 4.23 11.92
N ALA A 191 5.59 3.21 12.04
CA ALA A 191 5.01 2.82 13.31
C ALA A 191 6.10 2.21 14.21
N GLU A 192 5.95 2.28 15.54
CA GLU A 192 6.99 1.82 16.49
C GLU A 192 7.31 0.32 16.32
N ASP A 193 6.34 -0.47 15.91
CA ASP A 193 6.44 -1.90 15.68
C ASP A 193 6.56 -2.27 14.18
N ALA A 194 6.78 -1.30 13.31
CA ALA A 194 6.97 -1.54 11.89
C ALA A 194 8.36 -2.13 11.59
N LEU A 195 8.40 -3.08 10.68
CA LEU A 195 9.64 -3.56 10.08
C LEU A 195 10.05 -2.59 8.99
N GLU A 196 11.20 -1.95 9.16
CA GLU A 196 11.75 -1.04 8.16
C GLU A 196 12.52 -1.83 7.10
N LEU A 197 12.15 -1.62 5.82
CA LEU A 197 12.76 -2.30 4.69
C LEU A 197 13.29 -1.30 3.67
N ASP A 198 14.60 -1.26 3.53
CA ASP A 198 15.27 -0.52 2.48
C ASP A 198 15.23 -1.35 1.17
N SER A 199 14.55 -0.80 0.18
CA SER A 199 14.42 -1.43 -1.14
C SER A 199 15.31 -0.79 -2.20
N THR A 200 16.29 0.03 -1.81
CA THR A 200 17.16 0.77 -2.76
C THR A 200 17.78 -0.15 -3.79
N GLU A 201 18.42 -1.23 -3.32
CA GLU A 201 19.14 -2.19 -4.15
C GLU A 201 18.34 -3.48 -4.45
N LEU A 202 17.09 -3.57 -3.98
CA LEU A 202 16.27 -4.77 -4.10
C LEU A 202 15.32 -4.67 -5.30
N ASP A 203 15.15 -5.79 -5.99
CA ASP A 203 14.07 -5.95 -6.95
C ASP A 203 12.72 -6.26 -6.27
N LEU A 204 11.65 -6.32 -7.07
CA LEU A 204 10.30 -6.56 -6.55
C LEU A 204 10.17 -7.94 -5.90
N ASP A 205 10.75 -8.96 -6.49
CA ASP A 205 10.62 -10.34 -6.01
C ASP A 205 11.37 -10.53 -4.70
N GLU A 206 12.55 -9.91 -4.55
CA GLU A 206 13.33 -9.91 -3.31
C GLU A 206 12.57 -9.21 -2.17
N VAL A 207 11.98 -8.04 -2.44
CA VAL A 207 11.16 -7.32 -1.44
C VAL A 207 9.95 -8.16 -1.02
N VAL A 208 9.26 -8.77 -1.98
CA VAL A 208 8.09 -9.63 -1.73
C VAL A 208 8.49 -10.86 -0.92
N ASP A 209 9.60 -11.51 -1.24
CA ASP A 209 10.07 -12.71 -0.53
C ASP A 209 10.46 -12.39 0.92
N LEU A 210 11.11 -11.26 1.19
CA LEU A 210 11.41 -10.81 2.55
C LEU A 210 10.15 -10.58 3.38
N ILE A 211 9.15 -9.88 2.83
CA ILE A 211 7.89 -9.65 3.53
C ILE A 211 7.13 -10.98 3.72
N TRP A 212 7.19 -11.86 2.73
CA TRP A 212 6.58 -13.19 2.83
C TRP A 212 7.21 -14.05 3.92
N GLU A 213 8.53 -13.97 4.09
CA GLU A 213 9.24 -14.62 5.20
C GLU A 213 8.75 -14.09 6.56
N TRP A 214 8.58 -12.78 6.72
CA TRP A 214 8.03 -12.20 7.95
C TRP A 214 6.60 -12.68 8.25
N LEU A 215 5.73 -12.73 7.23
CA LEU A 215 4.38 -13.29 7.37
C LEU A 215 4.42 -14.75 7.83
N THR A 216 5.32 -15.54 7.26
CA THR A 216 5.50 -16.95 7.62
C THR A 216 6.02 -17.12 9.03
N ARG A 217 7.03 -16.34 9.42
CA ARG A 217 7.62 -16.36 10.77
C ARG A 217 6.59 -15.97 11.85
N LYS A 218 5.76 -14.97 11.57
CA LYS A 218 4.66 -14.59 12.46
C LYS A 218 3.49 -15.60 12.47
N SER A 219 3.57 -16.67 11.68
CA SER A 219 2.51 -17.67 11.52
C SER A 219 1.17 -17.09 11.03
N LEU A 220 1.20 -15.97 10.31
CA LEU A 220 0.01 -15.27 9.85
C LEU A 220 -0.65 -15.94 8.65
N LEU A 221 0.07 -16.78 7.90
CA LEU A 221 -0.45 -17.42 6.69
C LEU A 221 -1.35 -18.63 6.93
N GLY A 222 -1.53 -19.05 8.18
CA GLY A 222 -2.30 -20.25 8.51
C GLY A 222 -1.76 -21.55 7.88
N LEU A 223 -0.52 -21.51 7.40
CA LEU A 223 0.11 -22.65 6.74
C LEU A 223 0.32 -23.79 7.72
N PRO A 224 0.07 -25.06 7.33
CA PRO A 224 0.30 -26.20 8.19
C PRO A 224 1.80 -26.31 8.52
N LYS A 225 2.11 -26.41 9.83
CA LYS A 225 3.47 -26.67 10.30
C LYS A 225 3.69 -28.17 10.29
N VAL A 226 4.63 -28.66 9.48
CA VAL A 226 5.00 -30.07 9.43
C VAL A 226 6.30 -30.29 10.17
N ALA A 227 6.26 -31.03 11.28
CA ALA A 227 7.46 -31.47 11.98
C ALA A 227 7.85 -32.87 11.52
N VAL A 228 9.05 -33.02 10.97
CA VAL A 228 9.59 -34.33 10.58
C VAL A 228 10.47 -34.87 11.72
N ILE A 229 9.92 -35.83 12.48
CA ILE A 229 10.57 -36.43 13.65
C ILE A 229 11.10 -37.81 13.28
N GLY A 230 12.28 -38.17 13.79
CA GLY A 230 12.88 -39.48 13.59
C GLY A 230 14.34 -39.53 14.05
N ARG A 231 14.87 -40.75 14.17
CA ARG A 231 16.28 -40.97 14.56
C ARG A 231 17.25 -40.32 13.55
N PRO A 232 18.49 -39.99 13.93
CA PRO A 232 19.53 -39.57 12.99
C PRO A 232 19.63 -40.55 11.81
N ASN A 233 19.96 -40.01 10.62
CA ASN A 233 20.25 -40.78 9.39
C ASN A 233 19.10 -41.63 8.79
N VAL A 234 17.85 -41.34 9.14
CA VAL A 234 16.66 -42.02 8.56
C VAL A 234 16.08 -41.31 7.32
N GLY A 235 16.81 -40.37 6.73
CA GLY A 235 16.38 -39.69 5.49
C GLY A 235 15.43 -38.50 5.71
N LYS A 236 15.38 -37.90 6.91
CA LYS A 236 14.53 -36.73 7.18
C LYS A 236 14.79 -35.56 6.22
N SER A 237 16.05 -35.18 6.00
CA SER A 237 16.44 -34.10 5.10
C SER A 237 16.05 -34.41 3.64
N THR A 238 16.17 -35.68 3.22
CA THR A 238 15.73 -36.10 1.88
C THR A 238 14.20 -35.95 1.73
N LEU A 239 13.42 -36.32 2.75
CA LEU A 239 11.97 -36.16 2.75
C LEU A 239 11.57 -34.68 2.72
N VAL A 240 12.19 -33.84 3.57
CA VAL A 240 11.96 -32.39 3.61
C VAL A 240 12.26 -31.78 2.24
N ASN A 241 13.45 -32.04 1.67
CA ASN A 241 13.83 -31.53 0.35
C ASN A 241 12.85 -31.95 -0.76
N ARG A 242 12.28 -33.15 -0.67
CA ARG A 242 11.27 -33.62 -1.63
C ARG A 242 9.92 -32.91 -1.46
N ILE A 243 9.52 -32.58 -0.22
CA ILE A 243 8.27 -31.84 0.08
C ILE A 243 8.39 -30.38 -0.41
N ILE A 244 9.52 -29.72 -0.14
CA ILE A 244 9.74 -28.32 -0.54
C ILE A 244 10.16 -28.13 -1.99
N GLY A 245 10.43 -29.21 -2.72
CA GLY A 245 10.78 -29.19 -4.14
C GLY A 245 12.22 -28.67 -4.44
N ARG A 246 13.03 -28.43 -3.41
CA ARG A 246 14.41 -27.93 -3.53
C ARG A 246 15.33 -28.52 -2.46
N ARG A 247 16.65 -28.37 -2.64
CA ARG A 247 17.66 -28.91 -1.72
C ARG A 247 18.09 -27.84 -0.72
N GLU A 248 17.45 -27.80 0.45
CA GLU A 248 17.71 -26.81 1.51
C GLU A 248 18.04 -27.41 2.89
N ALA A 249 17.90 -28.74 3.08
CA ALA A 249 18.12 -29.42 4.36
C ALA A 249 19.24 -30.45 4.27
#